data_203a55a0823fbf4788b337d87c832767
#
_entry.id   203a55a0823fbf4788b337d87c832767
#
_cell.length_a   1.000
_cell.length_b   1.000
_cell.length_c   1.000
_cell.angle_alpha   90.00
_cell.angle_beta   90.00
_cell.angle_gamma   90.00
#
_symmetry.space_group_name_H-M   'P 1'
#
loop_
_entity.id
_entity.type
_entity.pdbx_description
1 polymer ?
#
loop_
_entity_poly.entity_id
_entity_poly.type
_entity_poly.pdbx_seq_one_letter_code
_entity_poly.pdbx_strand_id
1 'polypeptide(L)'
;VSGTIQYVLEQVAREQLEAVEPLDPSRLGPGILAGATGRVAVAGHGLEVTVRIPRGFPADLPHVEVSGLPFRIPHVARDGDVCFAVRQGLVVDRRDPAGVLRQALASALETVEAGLERRNLADFAEEFGAYWGGAPEARVACSAVEPEGGPRVIIALERGEREGGGFVPVAFADDKARLEVVARRLGAGEWRSRLAVYVPMALHDAPTPPPGGAAWTFKDWRAFLHGHLHRRGRKRLGKLLRKAGADAPVVLGVLSAGGTWTLLGLKPPSRSGVHPLLGGSSEVPAVLGLERWDRTYLLPRGGADGRLGRRRVLLVGCGALGGQLAVLLAASGVGSLTLVDPDRLSNDNTFRHVLGRSAAGRPKAEALKHDLEQRFPYLEVSAVAEDVRRALDDGHVHLGGFDLVVLATGEPSLELELNERLRRSPAAPPALFTWLEPLGVGGHALLTGRGEGCFECLFNPPDHEEAPLFNRASFAAPGQRFTRDLAGCGGAFTPFSFLDAARTAELAARLALQSLTGATPGNRLVSWRGDPGAFLGAGFRLSERWGTPPEGLSLGGCEFRRPDCPVCGAAGGGS
;
A
#
# COMPACT_ATOMS: atom_id res chain seq x y z
N VAL A 1 -4.61 -26.76 -34.84
CA VAL A 1 -4.27 -26.46 -33.43
C VAL A 1 -5.33 -27.01 -32.49
N SER A 2 -6.64 -26.73 -32.70
CA SER A 2 -7.70 -27.22 -31.81
C SER A 2 -7.79 -28.76 -31.76
N GLY A 3 -7.70 -29.45 -32.90
CA GLY A 3 -7.75 -30.91 -32.93
C GLY A 3 -6.58 -31.61 -32.24
N THR A 4 -5.38 -31.03 -32.30
CA THR A 4 -4.20 -31.55 -31.59
C THR A 4 -4.33 -31.38 -30.08
N ILE A 5 -4.83 -30.22 -29.61
CA ILE A 5 -5.05 -29.97 -28.19
C ILE A 5 -6.17 -30.83 -27.65
N GLN A 6 -7.27 -31.02 -28.40
CA GLN A 6 -8.35 -31.91 -28.01
C GLN A 6 -7.86 -33.37 -27.83
N TYR A 7 -7.02 -33.83 -28.76
CA TYR A 7 -6.42 -35.19 -28.65
C TYR A 7 -5.54 -35.33 -27.39
N VAL A 8 -4.66 -34.34 -27.13
CA VAL A 8 -3.82 -34.35 -25.93
C VAL A 8 -4.66 -34.33 -24.66
N LEU A 9 -5.73 -33.52 -24.63
CA LEU A 9 -6.66 -33.46 -23.50
C LEU A 9 -7.28 -34.84 -23.23
N GLU A 10 -7.81 -35.48 -24.27
CA GLU A 10 -8.44 -36.79 -24.10
C GLU A 10 -7.46 -37.87 -23.65
N GLN A 11 -6.24 -37.89 -24.16
CA GLN A 11 -5.21 -38.86 -23.74
C GLN A 11 -4.86 -38.66 -22.26
N VAL A 12 -4.57 -37.43 -21.84
CA VAL A 12 -4.22 -37.14 -20.44
C VAL A 12 -5.42 -37.38 -19.50
N ALA A 13 -6.63 -36.98 -19.93
CA ALA A 13 -7.82 -37.20 -19.11
C ALA A 13 -8.07 -38.71 -18.86
N ARG A 14 -7.86 -39.59 -19.85
CA ARG A 14 -7.98 -41.04 -19.70
C ARG A 14 -6.96 -41.67 -18.75
N GLU A 15 -5.89 -41.00 -18.40
CA GLU A 15 -4.94 -41.46 -17.39
C GLU A 15 -5.52 -41.39 -15.96
N GLN A 16 -6.49 -40.48 -15.73
CA GLN A 16 -7.00 -40.14 -14.39
C GLN A 16 -8.52 -40.25 -14.27
N LEU A 17 -9.26 -40.27 -15.38
CA LEU A 17 -10.72 -40.33 -15.43
C LEU A 17 -11.21 -41.52 -16.24
N GLU A 18 -12.38 -42.06 -15.87
CA GLU A 18 -13.11 -43.07 -16.60
C GLU A 18 -14.15 -42.43 -17.52
N ALA A 19 -14.58 -43.19 -18.57
CA ALA A 19 -15.64 -42.79 -19.50
C ALA A 19 -15.43 -41.37 -20.09
N VAL A 20 -14.19 -41.07 -20.53
CA VAL A 20 -13.83 -39.75 -21.07
C VAL A 20 -14.48 -39.54 -22.42
N GLU A 21 -15.27 -38.45 -22.52
CA GLU A 21 -15.94 -38.00 -23.74
C GLU A 21 -15.61 -36.54 -24.04
N PRO A 22 -15.42 -36.15 -25.32
CA PRO A 22 -15.22 -34.77 -25.70
C PRO A 22 -16.49 -33.94 -25.41
N LEU A 23 -16.32 -32.70 -25.02
CA LEU A 23 -17.45 -31.77 -24.90
C LEU A 23 -17.94 -31.35 -26.28
N ASP A 24 -19.28 -31.28 -26.42
CA ASP A 24 -19.90 -30.69 -27.59
C ASP A 24 -19.37 -29.23 -27.81
N PRO A 25 -18.97 -28.88 -29.04
CA PRO A 25 -18.47 -27.53 -29.33
C PRO A 25 -19.40 -26.39 -28.89
N SER A 26 -20.71 -26.60 -28.88
CA SER A 26 -21.70 -25.65 -28.40
C SER A 26 -21.64 -25.39 -26.88
N ARG A 27 -21.03 -26.30 -26.12
CA ARG A 27 -20.88 -26.25 -24.66
C ARG A 27 -19.50 -25.71 -24.20
N LEU A 28 -18.59 -25.47 -25.13
CA LEU A 28 -17.22 -24.98 -24.77
C LEU A 28 -17.24 -23.58 -24.17
N GLY A 29 -18.11 -22.72 -24.63
CA GLY A 29 -18.15 -21.31 -24.18
C GLY A 29 -17.07 -20.43 -24.82
N PRO A 30 -17.15 -19.12 -24.61
CA PRO A 30 -16.23 -18.16 -25.21
C PRO A 30 -14.82 -18.32 -24.65
N GLY A 31 -13.81 -18.30 -25.54
CA GLY A 31 -12.40 -18.37 -25.12
C GLY A 31 -11.85 -19.78 -24.84
N ILE A 32 -12.66 -20.83 -24.98
CA ILE A 32 -12.25 -22.21 -24.79
C ILE A 32 -11.93 -22.87 -26.15
N LEU A 33 -10.82 -23.62 -26.23
CA LEU A 33 -10.34 -24.31 -27.43
C LEU A 33 -10.78 -25.77 -27.49
N ALA A 34 -10.84 -26.43 -26.35
CA ALA A 34 -11.11 -27.85 -26.23
C ALA A 34 -11.76 -28.15 -24.87
N GLY A 35 -12.46 -29.23 -24.77
CA GLY A 35 -13.04 -29.69 -23.51
C GLY A 35 -13.33 -31.18 -23.52
N ALA A 36 -13.28 -31.80 -22.34
CA ALA A 36 -13.65 -33.19 -22.11
C ALA A 36 -14.34 -33.33 -20.76
N THR A 37 -15.22 -34.31 -20.65
CA THR A 37 -15.84 -34.74 -19.40
C THR A 37 -15.49 -36.21 -19.13
N GLY A 38 -15.43 -36.57 -17.86
CA GLY A 38 -15.17 -37.95 -17.45
C GLY A 38 -15.65 -38.20 -16.02
N ARG A 39 -15.49 -39.39 -15.51
CA ARG A 39 -15.90 -39.79 -14.16
C ARG A 39 -14.69 -40.24 -13.35
N VAL A 40 -14.74 -40.00 -12.06
CA VAL A 40 -13.71 -40.46 -11.12
C VAL A 40 -14.33 -40.78 -9.77
N ALA A 41 -13.82 -41.76 -9.08
CA ALA A 41 -14.14 -42.01 -7.67
C ALA A 41 -13.08 -41.37 -6.79
N VAL A 42 -13.48 -40.39 -5.98
CA VAL A 42 -12.60 -39.67 -5.03
C VAL A 42 -13.16 -39.85 -3.63
N ALA A 43 -12.35 -40.32 -2.69
CA ALA A 43 -12.76 -40.59 -1.31
C ALA A 43 -14.08 -41.37 -1.18
N GLY A 44 -14.32 -42.33 -2.07
CA GLY A 44 -15.54 -43.14 -2.09
C GLY A 44 -16.78 -42.49 -2.74
N HIS A 45 -16.65 -41.29 -3.30
CA HIS A 45 -17.71 -40.57 -3.98
C HIS A 45 -17.48 -40.55 -5.50
N GLY A 46 -18.49 -40.91 -6.27
CA GLY A 46 -18.46 -40.84 -7.74
C GLY A 46 -18.73 -39.41 -8.21
N LEU A 47 -17.75 -38.77 -8.84
CA LEU A 47 -17.82 -37.40 -9.33
C LEU A 47 -17.75 -37.36 -10.85
N GLU A 48 -18.41 -36.39 -11.46
CA GLU A 48 -18.18 -36.01 -12.85
C GLU A 48 -17.23 -34.84 -12.91
N VAL A 49 -16.19 -34.93 -13.74
CA VAL A 49 -15.15 -33.95 -13.93
C VAL A 49 -15.19 -33.39 -15.34
N THR A 50 -15.23 -32.09 -15.49
CA THR A 50 -15.16 -31.40 -16.76
C THR A 50 -13.87 -30.58 -16.83
N VAL A 51 -13.08 -30.81 -17.88
CA VAL A 51 -11.84 -30.04 -18.12
C VAL A 51 -12.03 -29.18 -19.36
N ARG A 52 -11.74 -27.88 -19.25
CA ARG A 52 -11.81 -26.92 -20.36
C ARG A 52 -10.45 -26.26 -20.55
N ILE A 53 -10.00 -26.23 -21.79
CA ILE A 53 -8.71 -25.68 -22.20
C ILE A 53 -8.89 -24.26 -22.75
N PRO A 54 -8.38 -23.23 -22.07
CA PRO A 54 -8.45 -21.86 -22.57
C PRO A 54 -7.54 -21.63 -23.79
N ARG A 55 -7.79 -20.54 -24.54
CA ARG A 55 -6.98 -20.19 -25.72
C ARG A 55 -5.51 -19.93 -25.43
N GLY A 56 -5.18 -19.47 -24.24
CA GLY A 56 -3.82 -19.19 -23.81
C GLY A 56 -3.05 -20.40 -23.28
N PHE A 57 -3.68 -21.60 -23.26
CA PHE A 57 -3.00 -22.83 -22.83
C PHE A 57 -1.76 -23.15 -23.69
N PRO A 58 -0.64 -23.59 -23.07
CA PRO A 58 -0.44 -23.98 -21.68
C PRO A 58 0.00 -22.85 -20.74
N ALA A 59 0.14 -21.62 -21.21
CA ALA A 59 0.46 -20.48 -20.33
C ALA A 59 -0.70 -20.17 -19.35
N ASP A 60 -1.95 -20.28 -19.82
CA ASP A 60 -3.13 -20.28 -18.99
C ASP A 60 -3.47 -21.71 -18.57
N LEU A 61 -3.66 -21.93 -17.29
CA LEU A 61 -4.04 -23.24 -16.76
C LEU A 61 -5.42 -23.65 -17.25
N PRO A 62 -5.69 -24.96 -17.37
CA PRO A 62 -7.02 -25.46 -17.67
C PRO A 62 -8.01 -25.12 -16.54
N HIS A 63 -9.29 -25.02 -16.86
CA HIS A 63 -10.37 -25.01 -15.89
C HIS A 63 -10.78 -26.44 -15.61
N VAL A 64 -10.90 -26.79 -14.35
CA VAL A 64 -11.36 -28.10 -13.90
C VAL A 64 -12.60 -27.89 -13.05
N GLU A 65 -13.73 -28.43 -13.50
CA GLU A 65 -15.00 -28.34 -12.80
C GLU A 65 -15.40 -29.73 -12.30
N VAL A 66 -15.97 -29.80 -11.10
CA VAL A 66 -16.48 -31.01 -10.50
C VAL A 66 -17.96 -30.89 -10.17
N SER A 67 -18.72 -31.96 -10.42
CA SER A 67 -20.11 -32.07 -10.02
C SER A 67 -20.38 -33.41 -9.29
N GLY A 68 -21.50 -33.46 -8.56
CA GLY A 68 -21.85 -34.65 -7.75
C GLY A 68 -21.26 -34.61 -6.32
N LEU A 69 -20.74 -33.48 -5.87
CA LEU A 69 -20.25 -33.32 -4.50
C LEU A 69 -21.39 -33.52 -3.48
N PRO A 70 -21.19 -34.33 -2.42
CA PRO A 70 -22.22 -34.58 -1.40
C PRO A 70 -22.44 -33.39 -0.47
N PHE A 71 -21.45 -32.50 -0.35
CA PHE A 71 -21.47 -31.26 0.44
C PHE A 71 -20.47 -30.27 -0.13
N ARG A 72 -20.55 -29.03 0.31
CA ARG A 72 -19.56 -27.99 -0.10
C ARG A 72 -18.21 -28.27 0.53
N ILE A 73 -17.17 -28.12 -0.28
CA ILE A 73 -15.77 -28.25 0.12
C ILE A 73 -15.01 -26.97 -0.22
N PRO A 74 -13.90 -26.67 0.48
CA PRO A 74 -13.04 -25.53 0.16
C PRO A 74 -12.47 -25.64 -1.27
N HIS A 75 -12.15 -24.49 -1.84
CA HIS A 75 -11.55 -24.36 -3.18
C HIS A 75 -12.44 -24.86 -4.34
N VAL A 76 -13.71 -25.08 -4.11
CA VAL A 76 -14.68 -25.38 -5.17
C VAL A 76 -15.78 -24.31 -5.18
N ALA A 77 -15.88 -23.59 -6.28
CA ALA A 77 -16.87 -22.57 -6.51
C ALA A 77 -18.30 -23.14 -6.62
N ARG A 78 -19.32 -22.28 -6.67
CA ARG A 78 -20.72 -22.73 -6.76
C ARG A 78 -21.05 -23.45 -8.06
N ASP A 79 -20.37 -23.11 -9.14
CA ASP A 79 -20.47 -23.71 -10.47
C ASP A 79 -19.60 -24.96 -10.64
N GLY A 80 -18.84 -25.32 -9.60
CA GLY A 80 -18.00 -26.51 -9.58
C GLY A 80 -16.54 -26.25 -9.98
N ASP A 81 -16.17 -25.02 -10.38
CA ASP A 81 -14.77 -24.71 -10.74
C ASP A 81 -13.84 -24.89 -9.55
N VAL A 82 -12.73 -25.61 -9.75
CA VAL A 82 -11.78 -25.97 -8.70
C VAL A 82 -10.60 -25.01 -8.71
N CYS A 83 -10.39 -24.29 -7.62
CA CYS A 83 -9.22 -23.44 -7.40
C CYS A 83 -8.05 -24.29 -6.89
N PHE A 84 -7.34 -24.97 -7.77
CA PHE A 84 -6.27 -25.93 -7.42
C PHE A 84 -4.87 -25.33 -7.43
N ALA A 85 -4.70 -24.10 -7.92
CA ALA A 85 -3.39 -23.45 -7.99
C ALA A 85 -3.47 -21.93 -7.87
N VAL A 86 -2.49 -21.34 -7.18
CA VAL A 86 -2.25 -19.90 -7.18
C VAL A 86 -1.46 -19.55 -8.44
N ARG A 87 -2.09 -18.84 -9.38
CA ARG A 87 -1.46 -18.49 -10.67
C ARG A 87 -0.28 -17.51 -10.55
N GLN A 88 -0.30 -16.67 -9.52
CA GLN A 88 0.73 -15.67 -9.31
C GLN A 88 2.06 -16.33 -8.93
N GLY A 89 3.10 -16.11 -9.73
CA GLY A 89 4.43 -16.70 -9.53
C GLY A 89 4.60 -18.11 -10.10
N LEU A 90 3.54 -18.71 -10.67
CA LEU A 90 3.61 -20.03 -11.31
C LEU A 90 4.30 -19.89 -12.68
N VAL A 91 5.33 -20.70 -12.91
CA VAL A 91 6.01 -20.83 -14.21
C VAL A 91 5.74 -22.23 -14.75
N VAL A 92 5.04 -22.33 -15.87
CA VAL A 92 4.71 -23.59 -16.53
C VAL A 92 5.67 -23.90 -17.68
N ASP A 93 5.97 -25.19 -17.92
CA ASP A 93 6.71 -25.59 -19.11
C ASP A 93 5.78 -25.57 -20.33
N ARG A 94 5.86 -24.50 -21.10
CA ARG A 94 5.07 -24.31 -22.33
C ARG A 94 5.41 -25.32 -23.44
N ARG A 95 6.51 -26.08 -23.32
CA ARG A 95 6.94 -27.10 -24.29
C ARG A 95 6.40 -28.48 -23.95
N ASP A 96 5.86 -28.65 -22.72
CA ASP A 96 5.18 -29.88 -22.29
C ASP A 96 3.70 -29.62 -21.91
N PRO A 97 2.82 -29.33 -22.88
CA PRO A 97 1.39 -29.11 -22.58
C PRO A 97 0.71 -30.32 -21.95
N ALA A 98 1.15 -31.53 -22.27
CA ALA A 98 0.60 -32.74 -21.68
C ALA A 98 0.96 -32.87 -20.19
N GLY A 99 2.20 -32.56 -19.82
CA GLY A 99 2.65 -32.52 -18.43
C GLY A 99 1.93 -31.45 -17.61
N VAL A 100 1.77 -30.24 -18.17
CA VAL A 100 1.00 -29.16 -17.52
C VAL A 100 -0.45 -29.59 -17.24
N LEU A 101 -1.10 -30.21 -18.23
CA LEU A 101 -2.48 -30.70 -18.08
C LEU A 101 -2.59 -31.83 -17.06
N ARG A 102 -1.67 -32.79 -17.09
CA ARG A 102 -1.62 -33.91 -16.14
C ARG A 102 -1.49 -33.42 -14.71
N GLN A 103 -0.56 -32.49 -14.48
CA GLN A 103 -0.35 -31.92 -13.16
C GLN A 103 -1.54 -31.09 -12.70
N ALA A 104 -2.13 -30.28 -13.57
CA ALA A 104 -3.30 -29.47 -13.24
C ALA A 104 -4.50 -30.35 -12.82
N LEU A 105 -4.79 -31.42 -13.57
CA LEU A 105 -5.85 -32.33 -13.25
C LEU A 105 -5.57 -33.08 -11.93
N ALA A 106 -4.36 -33.58 -11.74
CA ALA A 106 -3.97 -34.25 -10.50
C ALA A 106 -4.11 -33.30 -9.29
N SER A 107 -3.64 -32.06 -9.38
CA SER A 107 -3.76 -31.09 -8.31
C SER A 107 -5.22 -30.71 -8.00
N ALA A 108 -6.06 -30.63 -9.04
CA ALA A 108 -7.49 -30.39 -8.84
C ALA A 108 -8.17 -31.54 -8.10
N LEU A 109 -7.88 -32.79 -8.50
CA LEU A 109 -8.42 -33.99 -7.84
C LEU A 109 -7.93 -34.12 -6.38
N GLU A 110 -6.65 -33.83 -6.11
CA GLU A 110 -6.10 -33.81 -4.76
C GLU A 110 -6.79 -32.73 -3.88
N THR A 111 -7.07 -31.56 -4.44
CA THR A 111 -7.83 -30.50 -3.75
C THR A 111 -9.23 -30.98 -3.37
N VAL A 112 -9.92 -31.66 -4.31
CA VAL A 112 -11.25 -32.21 -4.09
C VAL A 112 -11.21 -33.34 -3.05
N GLU A 113 -10.22 -34.23 -3.12
CA GLU A 113 -10.04 -35.32 -2.14
C GLU A 113 -9.83 -34.77 -0.74
N ALA A 114 -8.92 -33.77 -0.59
CA ALA A 114 -8.68 -33.11 0.69
C ALA A 114 -9.96 -32.50 1.29
N GLY A 115 -10.82 -31.91 0.44
CA GLY A 115 -12.13 -31.39 0.84
C GLY A 115 -13.11 -32.43 1.28
N LEU A 116 -13.24 -33.55 0.54
CA LEU A 116 -14.12 -34.65 0.86
C LEU A 116 -13.70 -35.39 2.15
N GLU A 117 -12.40 -35.55 2.37
CA GLU A 117 -11.81 -36.09 3.60
C GLU A 117 -11.75 -35.09 4.76
N ARG A 118 -12.20 -33.85 4.52
CA ARG A 118 -12.23 -32.75 5.52
C ARG A 118 -10.86 -32.34 6.04
N ARG A 119 -9.78 -32.56 5.28
CA ARG A 119 -8.41 -32.21 5.66
C ARG A 119 -8.11 -30.70 5.54
N ASN A 120 -8.82 -29.99 4.66
CA ASN A 120 -8.64 -28.56 4.37
C ASN A 120 -9.84 -27.68 4.78
N LEU A 121 -10.69 -28.11 5.69
CA LEU A 121 -11.87 -27.33 6.12
C LEU A 121 -11.51 -25.96 6.71
N ALA A 122 -10.29 -25.82 7.25
CA ALA A 122 -9.80 -24.52 7.75
C ALA A 122 -9.78 -23.44 6.68
N ASP A 123 -9.65 -23.82 5.40
CA ASP A 123 -9.57 -22.89 4.26
C ASP A 123 -10.90 -22.16 4.02
N PHE A 124 -12.03 -22.68 4.51
CA PHE A 124 -13.28 -21.92 4.55
C PHE A 124 -13.17 -20.63 5.37
N ALA A 125 -12.31 -20.61 6.39
CA ALA A 125 -12.08 -19.40 7.18
C ALA A 125 -11.21 -18.40 6.42
N GLU A 126 -10.19 -18.88 5.70
CA GLU A 126 -9.33 -18.02 4.86
C GLU A 126 -10.12 -17.41 3.71
N GLU A 127 -11.01 -18.18 3.09
CA GLU A 127 -11.85 -17.78 1.97
C GLU A 127 -13.27 -17.32 2.39
N PHE A 128 -13.46 -16.93 3.66
CA PHE A 128 -14.77 -16.62 4.23
C PHE A 128 -15.62 -15.68 3.35
N GLY A 129 -15.01 -14.66 2.78
CA GLY A 129 -15.68 -13.72 1.89
C GLY A 129 -16.24 -14.36 0.61
N ALA A 130 -15.56 -15.35 0.05
CA ALA A 130 -15.99 -16.04 -1.16
C ALA A 130 -17.23 -16.92 -0.92
N TYR A 131 -17.32 -17.54 0.24
CA TYR A 131 -18.44 -18.45 0.56
C TYR A 131 -19.65 -17.75 1.15
N TRP A 132 -19.47 -16.69 1.91
CA TRP A 132 -20.55 -15.94 2.57
C TRP A 132 -20.79 -14.55 2.00
N GLY A 133 -19.93 -14.06 1.08
CA GLY A 133 -20.01 -12.73 0.47
C GLY A 133 -21.17 -12.50 -0.49
N GLY A 134 -22.01 -13.51 -0.71
CA GLY A 134 -23.15 -13.41 -1.62
C GLY A 134 -22.86 -13.88 -3.06
N ALA A 135 -23.84 -13.71 -3.94
CA ALA A 135 -23.71 -14.02 -5.37
C ALA A 135 -22.73 -13.05 -6.06
N PRO A 136 -22.19 -13.36 -7.24
CA PRO A 136 -21.33 -12.45 -8.02
C PRO A 136 -21.92 -11.06 -8.25
N GLU A 137 -23.23 -10.94 -8.19
CA GLU A 137 -24.02 -9.69 -8.30
C GLU A 137 -24.20 -8.97 -6.96
N ALA A 138 -23.62 -9.49 -5.86
CA ALA A 138 -23.71 -8.85 -4.55
C ALA A 138 -23.07 -7.45 -4.61
N ARG A 139 -23.77 -6.48 -4.06
CA ARG A 139 -23.29 -5.10 -4.01
C ARG A 139 -22.01 -5.04 -3.19
N VAL A 140 -21.02 -4.34 -3.72
CA VAL A 140 -19.74 -4.13 -3.05
C VAL A 140 -19.76 -2.76 -2.40
N ALA A 141 -19.43 -2.69 -1.12
CA ALA A 141 -19.22 -1.46 -0.38
C ALA A 141 -17.75 -1.35 0.06
N CYS A 142 -17.26 -0.13 0.25
CA CYS A 142 -15.91 0.11 0.75
C CYS A 142 -15.89 0.03 2.29
N SER A 143 -14.85 -0.52 2.89
CA SER A 143 -14.67 -0.53 4.34
C SER A 143 -13.32 0.02 4.76
N ALA A 144 -13.32 1.19 5.39
CA ALA A 144 -12.18 1.80 6.07
C ALA A 144 -12.20 1.52 7.59
N VAL A 145 -12.93 0.48 8.01
CA VAL A 145 -13.00 0.03 9.40
C VAL A 145 -11.76 -0.78 9.72
N GLU A 146 -11.00 -0.36 10.74
CA GLU A 146 -9.86 -1.14 11.23
C GLU A 146 -10.35 -2.45 11.83
N PRO A 147 -9.83 -3.60 11.41
CA PRO A 147 -10.39 -4.90 11.81
C PRO A 147 -10.10 -5.25 13.27
N GLU A 148 -9.06 -4.70 13.87
CA GLU A 148 -8.67 -4.97 15.24
C GLU A 148 -9.59 -4.30 16.28
N GLY A 149 -9.50 -4.78 17.52
CA GLY A 149 -10.25 -4.25 18.64
C GLY A 149 -11.50 -5.09 18.99
N GLY A 150 -12.45 -4.48 19.69
CA GLY A 150 -13.69 -5.15 20.10
C GLY A 150 -14.92 -4.67 19.33
N PRO A 151 -16.11 -5.28 19.57
CA PRO A 151 -17.36 -4.81 18.99
C PRO A 151 -17.61 -3.34 19.31
N ARG A 152 -17.96 -2.54 18.30
CA ARG A 152 -18.15 -1.09 18.42
C ARG A 152 -19.16 -0.55 17.42
N VAL A 153 -19.63 0.68 17.69
CA VAL A 153 -20.40 1.46 16.72
C VAL A 153 -19.43 2.02 15.69
N ILE A 154 -19.81 1.94 14.45
CA ILE A 154 -19.16 2.54 13.28
C ILE A 154 -20.18 3.36 12.50
N ILE A 155 -19.76 4.04 11.45
CA ILE A 155 -20.63 4.85 10.61
C ILE A 155 -20.72 4.21 9.22
N ALA A 156 -21.93 4.03 8.73
CA ALA A 156 -22.22 3.68 7.36
C ALA A 156 -22.56 4.94 6.57
N LEU A 157 -22.00 5.06 5.36
CA LEU A 157 -22.44 5.99 4.33
C LEU A 157 -23.40 5.25 3.39
N GLU A 158 -24.59 5.78 3.23
CA GLU A 158 -25.62 5.21 2.37
C GLU A 158 -25.91 6.15 1.20
N ARG A 159 -26.15 5.57 0.04
CA ARG A 159 -26.54 6.28 -1.18
C ARG A 159 -28.01 6.01 -1.49
N GLY A 160 -28.75 7.05 -1.88
CA GLY A 160 -30.11 6.91 -2.37
C GLY A 160 -30.18 6.11 -3.68
N GLU A 161 -31.12 5.19 -3.78
CA GLU A 161 -31.41 4.45 -5.02
C GLU A 161 -32.39 5.24 -5.90
N ARG A 162 -32.10 5.35 -7.19
CA ARG A 162 -32.95 6.06 -8.17
C ARG A 162 -34.29 5.37 -8.40
N GLU A 163 -34.32 4.04 -8.26
CA GLU A 163 -35.53 3.23 -8.45
C GLU A 163 -35.87 2.53 -7.12
N GLY A 164 -36.93 2.98 -6.44
CA GLY A 164 -37.41 2.33 -5.21
C GLY A 164 -37.32 3.13 -3.92
N GLY A 165 -36.75 4.34 -3.91
CA GLY A 165 -36.75 5.26 -2.75
C GLY A 165 -35.97 4.77 -1.51
N GLY A 166 -35.15 3.74 -1.63
CA GLY A 166 -34.34 3.18 -0.57
C GLY A 166 -32.92 3.76 -0.49
N PHE A 167 -32.25 3.49 0.64
CA PHE A 167 -30.83 3.80 0.82
C PHE A 167 -30.02 2.52 0.99
N VAL A 168 -28.86 2.46 0.34
CA VAL A 168 -27.96 1.31 0.44
C VAL A 168 -26.60 1.73 0.96
N PRO A 169 -25.99 0.94 1.87
CA PRO A 169 -24.64 1.17 2.30
C PRO A 169 -23.65 1.05 1.14
N VAL A 170 -22.76 2.02 1.03
CA VAL A 170 -21.71 2.07 0.01
C VAL A 170 -20.32 2.20 0.65
N ALA A 171 -20.26 2.65 1.92
CA ALA A 171 -19.03 2.69 2.67
C ALA A 171 -19.26 2.57 4.18
N PHE A 172 -18.23 2.09 4.88
CA PHE A 172 -18.17 1.99 6.33
C PHE A 172 -16.84 2.54 6.84
N ALA A 173 -16.87 3.26 7.99
CA ALA A 173 -15.68 3.75 8.64
C ALA A 173 -15.86 3.85 10.16
N ASP A 174 -14.76 3.86 10.90
CA ASP A 174 -14.75 3.98 12.35
C ASP A 174 -15.25 5.35 12.83
N ASP A 175 -14.97 6.40 12.06
CA ASP A 175 -15.32 7.79 12.38
C ASP A 175 -15.71 8.60 11.13
N LYS A 176 -16.19 9.82 11.39
CA LYS A 176 -16.67 10.71 10.34
C LYS A 176 -15.53 11.20 9.43
N ALA A 177 -14.35 11.44 9.96
CA ALA A 177 -13.21 11.95 9.17
C ALA A 177 -12.77 10.91 8.13
N ARG A 178 -12.65 9.64 8.53
CA ARG A 178 -12.36 8.53 7.61
C ARG A 178 -13.48 8.33 6.58
N LEU A 179 -14.73 8.48 7.01
CA LEU A 179 -15.86 8.37 6.09
C LEU A 179 -15.85 9.45 5.01
N GLU A 180 -15.48 10.68 5.36
CA GLU A 180 -15.34 11.79 4.40
C GLU A 180 -14.23 11.55 3.38
N VAL A 181 -13.13 10.90 3.77
CA VAL A 181 -12.07 10.49 2.83
C VAL A 181 -12.61 9.53 1.78
N VAL A 182 -13.40 8.54 2.21
CA VAL A 182 -14.05 7.58 1.29
C VAL A 182 -15.10 8.26 0.43
N ALA A 183 -15.94 9.11 1.02
CA ALA A 183 -17.04 9.81 0.33
C ALA A 183 -16.54 10.68 -0.83
N ARG A 184 -15.43 11.40 -0.65
CA ARG A 184 -14.82 12.22 -1.72
C ARG A 184 -14.52 11.43 -3.00
N ARG A 185 -14.24 10.13 -2.90
CA ARG A 185 -13.95 9.25 -4.04
C ARG A 185 -15.21 8.69 -4.70
N LEU A 186 -16.32 8.63 -3.98
CA LEU A 186 -17.58 8.07 -4.49
C LEU A 186 -18.36 9.06 -5.35
N GLY A 187 -17.91 10.32 -5.45
CA GLY A 187 -18.50 11.35 -6.30
C GLY A 187 -19.79 11.98 -5.74
N ALA A 188 -20.46 12.79 -6.56
CA ALA A 188 -21.69 13.46 -6.19
C ALA A 188 -22.87 12.49 -6.10
N GLY A 189 -23.76 12.70 -5.12
CA GLY A 189 -24.95 11.87 -4.92
C GLY A 189 -25.75 12.31 -3.69
N GLU A 190 -26.93 11.75 -3.53
CA GLU A 190 -27.72 11.91 -2.31
C GLU A 190 -27.15 10.95 -1.25
N TRP A 191 -26.54 11.50 -0.22
CA TRP A 191 -25.82 10.76 0.80
C TRP A 191 -26.46 10.98 2.16
N ARG A 192 -26.55 9.89 2.95
CA ARG A 192 -26.84 10.00 4.38
C ARG A 192 -25.86 9.13 5.17
N SER A 193 -25.53 9.55 6.38
CA SER A 193 -24.78 8.74 7.32
C SER A 193 -25.71 8.15 8.36
N ARG A 194 -25.44 6.92 8.78
CA ARG A 194 -26.15 6.27 9.89
C ARG A 194 -25.21 5.42 10.72
N LEU A 195 -25.68 5.04 11.91
CA LEU A 195 -24.95 4.12 12.76
C LEU A 195 -24.99 2.71 12.18
N ALA A 196 -23.86 2.03 12.26
CA ALA A 196 -23.70 0.62 11.97
C ALA A 196 -22.92 -0.04 13.14
N VAL A 197 -22.81 -1.35 13.15
CA VAL A 197 -22.11 -2.08 14.21
C VAL A 197 -21.02 -2.93 13.59
N TYR A 198 -19.80 -2.79 14.07
CA TYR A 198 -18.68 -3.67 13.73
C TYR A 198 -18.51 -4.75 14.78
N VAL A 199 -18.32 -6.00 14.33
CA VAL A 199 -18.17 -7.18 15.18
C VAL A 199 -16.96 -7.98 14.72
N PRO A 200 -15.78 -7.77 15.33
CA PRO A 200 -14.61 -8.62 15.09
C PRO A 200 -14.72 -9.93 15.86
N MET A 201 -14.25 -11.01 15.23
CA MET A 201 -14.13 -12.33 15.86
C MET A 201 -12.96 -13.10 15.27
N ALA A 202 -12.31 -13.92 16.09
CA ALA A 202 -11.41 -14.96 15.64
C ALA A 202 -12.20 -16.27 15.48
N LEU A 203 -11.95 -17.00 14.41
CA LEU A 203 -12.54 -18.31 14.23
C LEU A 203 -11.72 -19.34 15.02
N HIS A 204 -12.39 -20.11 15.85
CA HIS A 204 -11.81 -21.23 16.59
C HIS A 204 -12.02 -22.55 15.83
N ASP A 205 -13.12 -22.63 15.10
CA ASP A 205 -13.49 -23.78 14.26
C ASP A 205 -13.77 -23.30 12.83
N ALA A 206 -13.51 -24.16 11.85
CA ALA A 206 -13.83 -23.86 10.45
C ALA A 206 -15.36 -23.82 10.25
N PRO A 207 -15.94 -22.67 9.89
CA PRO A 207 -17.36 -22.61 9.61
C PRO A 207 -17.65 -23.39 8.31
N THR A 208 -18.71 -24.20 8.30
CA THR A 208 -19.16 -24.86 7.08
C THR A 208 -20.25 -24.02 6.40
N PRO A 209 -20.10 -23.66 5.12
CA PRO A 209 -21.15 -22.96 4.39
C PRO A 209 -22.42 -23.80 4.32
N PRO A 210 -23.61 -23.18 4.23
CA PRO A 210 -24.85 -23.91 4.09
C PRO A 210 -24.87 -24.73 2.79
N PRO A 211 -25.46 -25.95 2.81
CA PRO A 211 -25.53 -26.81 1.62
C PRO A 211 -26.39 -26.16 0.52
N GLY A 212 -26.13 -26.56 -0.74
CA GLY A 212 -26.97 -26.19 -1.88
C GLY A 212 -27.07 -24.71 -2.21
N GLY A 213 -26.15 -23.86 -1.68
CA GLY A 213 -26.18 -22.42 -1.94
C GLY A 213 -27.25 -21.67 -1.14
N ALA A 214 -27.89 -22.28 -0.16
CA ALA A 214 -28.83 -21.63 0.75
C ALA A 214 -28.16 -20.47 1.48
N ALA A 215 -28.87 -19.36 1.67
CA ALA A 215 -28.38 -18.22 2.44
C ALA A 215 -28.64 -18.42 3.92
N TRP A 216 -27.70 -17.98 4.76
CA TRP A 216 -27.91 -17.96 6.21
C TRP A 216 -28.97 -16.91 6.61
N THR A 217 -29.91 -17.34 7.46
CA THR A 217 -30.86 -16.45 8.11
C THR A 217 -30.20 -15.67 9.25
N PHE A 218 -30.87 -14.62 9.79
CA PHE A 218 -30.39 -13.95 10.99
C PHE A 218 -30.30 -14.87 12.21
N LYS A 219 -31.08 -15.94 12.26
CA LYS A 219 -30.97 -16.98 13.30
C LYS A 219 -29.64 -17.71 13.19
N ASP A 220 -29.21 -18.06 11.96
CA ASP A 220 -27.94 -18.76 11.71
C ASP A 220 -26.76 -17.85 12.01
N TRP A 221 -26.79 -16.60 11.54
CA TRP A 221 -25.78 -15.60 11.86
C TRP A 221 -25.66 -15.33 13.36
N ARG A 222 -26.79 -15.30 14.06
CA ARG A 222 -26.78 -15.16 15.53
C ARG A 222 -26.14 -16.35 16.21
N ALA A 223 -26.45 -17.58 15.78
CA ALA A 223 -25.84 -18.80 16.30
C ALA A 223 -24.32 -18.79 16.08
N PHE A 224 -23.88 -18.45 14.86
CA PHE A 224 -22.49 -18.29 14.52
C PHE A 224 -21.78 -17.26 15.42
N LEU A 225 -22.32 -16.06 15.54
CA LEU A 225 -21.77 -15.01 16.43
C LEU A 225 -21.71 -15.46 17.88
N HIS A 226 -22.71 -16.19 18.37
CA HIS A 226 -22.72 -16.71 19.72
C HIS A 226 -21.72 -17.83 19.96
N GLY A 227 -21.36 -18.60 18.93
CA GLY A 227 -20.30 -19.60 19.01
C GLY A 227 -18.91 -18.96 19.17
N HIS A 228 -18.65 -17.89 18.44
CA HIS A 228 -17.30 -17.28 18.36
C HIS A 228 -17.09 -16.07 19.31
N LEU A 229 -18.15 -15.47 19.84
CA LEU A 229 -18.06 -14.37 20.80
C LEU A 229 -18.13 -14.86 22.24
N HIS A 230 -17.18 -14.44 23.07
CA HIS A 230 -17.26 -14.68 24.51
C HIS A 230 -18.43 -13.91 25.16
N ARG A 231 -18.85 -14.29 26.38
CA ARG A 231 -20.04 -13.75 27.07
C ARG A 231 -20.08 -12.22 27.12
N ARG A 232 -18.95 -11.55 27.39
CA ARG A 232 -18.89 -10.08 27.43
C ARG A 232 -19.11 -9.46 26.04
N GLY A 233 -18.54 -10.07 25.00
CA GLY A 233 -18.73 -9.67 23.59
C GLY A 233 -20.19 -9.75 23.17
N ARG A 234 -20.89 -10.85 23.49
CA ARG A 234 -22.32 -11.03 23.22
C ARG A 234 -23.19 -9.97 23.90
N LYS A 235 -22.92 -9.67 25.19
CA LYS A 235 -23.63 -8.60 25.94
C LYS A 235 -23.37 -7.23 25.30
N ARG A 236 -22.12 -6.95 24.91
CA ARG A 236 -21.74 -5.69 24.25
C ARG A 236 -22.45 -5.55 22.91
N LEU A 237 -22.42 -6.58 22.07
CA LEU A 237 -23.12 -6.61 20.79
C LEU A 237 -24.61 -6.28 20.96
N GLY A 238 -25.29 -6.91 21.92
CA GLY A 238 -26.70 -6.62 22.20
C GLY A 238 -26.98 -5.16 22.59
N LYS A 239 -26.08 -4.50 23.33
CA LYS A 239 -26.19 -3.07 23.64
C LYS A 239 -25.98 -2.18 22.39
N LEU A 240 -24.99 -2.54 21.57
CA LEU A 240 -24.65 -1.78 20.36
C LEU A 240 -25.76 -1.84 19.32
N LEU A 241 -26.34 -3.02 19.07
CA LEU A 241 -27.46 -3.18 18.15
C LEU A 241 -28.70 -2.39 18.59
N ARG A 242 -29.01 -2.39 19.90
CA ARG A 242 -30.12 -1.54 20.42
C ARG A 242 -29.86 -0.04 20.22
N LYS A 243 -28.59 0.39 20.35
CA LYS A 243 -28.19 1.78 20.13
C LYS A 243 -28.24 2.18 18.66
N ALA A 244 -27.82 1.29 17.76
CA ALA A 244 -27.71 1.57 16.33
C ALA A 244 -29.06 1.53 15.59
N GLY A 245 -30.05 0.77 16.12
CA GLY A 245 -31.41 0.69 15.55
C GLY A 245 -31.73 -0.68 14.94
N ALA A 246 -33.03 -0.89 14.64
CA ALA A 246 -33.57 -2.18 14.21
C ALA A 246 -33.08 -2.62 12.81
N ASP A 247 -32.76 -1.69 11.96
CA ASP A 247 -32.29 -1.91 10.58
C ASP A 247 -30.83 -1.50 10.35
N ALA A 248 -30.05 -1.32 11.45
CA ALA A 248 -28.65 -0.94 11.37
C ALA A 248 -27.82 -2.00 10.65
N PRO A 249 -26.98 -1.62 9.66
CA PRO A 249 -26.04 -2.56 9.06
C PRO A 249 -25.03 -3.09 10.09
N VAL A 250 -24.60 -4.33 9.89
CA VAL A 250 -23.57 -4.97 10.70
C VAL A 250 -22.40 -5.36 9.81
N VAL A 251 -21.20 -4.96 10.18
CA VAL A 251 -19.97 -5.41 9.55
C VAL A 251 -19.32 -6.46 10.44
N LEU A 252 -19.12 -7.62 9.90
CA LEU A 252 -18.39 -8.72 10.53
C LEU A 252 -16.94 -8.66 10.12
N GLY A 253 -16.02 -8.67 11.08
CA GLY A 253 -14.59 -8.89 10.84
C GLY A 253 -14.23 -10.29 11.30
N VAL A 254 -13.77 -11.12 10.38
CA VAL A 254 -13.43 -12.51 10.63
C VAL A 254 -11.92 -12.68 10.50
N LEU A 255 -11.28 -13.05 11.59
CA LEU A 255 -9.85 -13.38 11.61
C LEU A 255 -9.69 -14.88 11.46
N SER A 256 -9.01 -15.30 10.39
CA SER A 256 -8.65 -16.68 10.16
C SER A 256 -7.49 -17.15 11.05
N ALA A 257 -7.23 -18.44 11.09
CA ALA A 257 -6.09 -19.02 11.81
C ALA A 257 -4.74 -18.57 11.22
N GLY A 258 -4.69 -18.32 9.90
CA GLY A 258 -3.52 -17.75 9.21
C GLY A 258 -3.29 -16.26 9.45
N GLY A 259 -4.12 -15.61 10.27
CA GLY A 259 -3.96 -14.19 10.63
C GLY A 259 -4.55 -13.22 9.60
N THR A 260 -5.34 -13.71 8.64
CA THR A 260 -5.98 -12.89 7.61
C THR A 260 -7.36 -12.42 8.06
N TRP A 261 -7.60 -11.11 7.96
CA TRP A 261 -8.92 -10.53 8.20
C TRP A 261 -9.76 -10.52 6.93
N THR A 262 -10.98 -11.03 7.03
CA THR A 262 -12.03 -10.87 6.01
C THR A 262 -13.17 -10.03 6.58
N LEU A 263 -13.71 -9.11 5.79
CA LEU A 263 -14.85 -8.28 6.17
C LEU A 263 -16.08 -8.63 5.36
N LEU A 264 -17.24 -8.67 6.02
CA LEU A 264 -18.53 -8.97 5.42
C LEU A 264 -19.61 -8.06 5.99
N GLY A 265 -20.46 -7.49 5.14
CA GLY A 265 -21.59 -6.68 5.58
C GLY A 265 -22.90 -7.47 5.61
N LEU A 266 -23.70 -7.28 6.66
CA LEU A 266 -25.07 -7.77 6.76
C LEU A 266 -26.01 -6.55 6.85
N LYS A 267 -26.89 -6.41 5.87
CA LYS A 267 -27.93 -5.36 5.86
C LYS A 267 -29.28 -5.98 6.18
N PRO A 268 -29.89 -5.60 7.30
CA PRO A 268 -31.28 -5.93 7.58
C PRO A 268 -32.24 -5.21 6.60
N PRO A 269 -33.45 -5.75 6.39
CA PRO A 269 -34.51 -4.99 5.75
C PRO A 269 -34.87 -3.76 6.58
N SER A 270 -35.35 -2.69 5.93
CA SER A 270 -35.82 -1.50 6.64
C SER A 270 -37.01 -1.86 7.52
N ARG A 271 -36.89 -1.59 8.82
CA ARG A 271 -37.89 -1.96 9.83
C ARG A 271 -37.80 -1.10 11.10
N SER A 272 -38.87 -1.10 11.84
CA SER A 272 -38.92 -0.62 13.24
C SER A 272 -38.89 -1.80 14.23
N GLY A 273 -38.58 -1.53 15.47
CA GLY A 273 -38.60 -2.51 16.58
C GLY A 273 -37.23 -3.12 16.89
N VAL A 274 -37.16 -4.43 17.01
CA VAL A 274 -35.95 -5.13 17.46
C VAL A 274 -35.08 -5.57 16.28
N HIS A 275 -33.78 -5.34 16.39
CA HIS A 275 -32.84 -5.77 15.37
C HIS A 275 -32.89 -7.30 15.17
N PRO A 276 -32.92 -7.84 13.92
CA PRO A 276 -33.11 -9.27 13.63
C PRO A 276 -32.12 -10.19 14.31
N LEU A 277 -30.86 -9.78 14.44
CA LEU A 277 -29.84 -10.54 15.19
C LEU A 277 -30.15 -10.70 16.67
N LEU A 278 -30.94 -9.81 17.28
CA LEU A 278 -31.36 -9.93 18.69
C LEU A 278 -32.55 -10.87 18.83
N GLY A 279 -33.50 -10.80 17.89
CA GLY A 279 -34.72 -11.63 17.91
C GLY A 279 -34.52 -13.04 17.34
N GLY A 280 -33.43 -13.30 16.62
CA GLY A 280 -33.23 -14.59 15.93
C GLY A 280 -34.25 -14.79 14.81
N SER A 281 -34.46 -13.78 13.96
CA SER A 281 -35.36 -13.82 12.82
C SER A 281 -34.96 -14.88 11.79
N SER A 282 -35.93 -15.51 11.16
CA SER A 282 -35.73 -16.43 10.04
C SER A 282 -35.56 -15.69 8.68
N GLU A 283 -35.58 -14.36 8.70
CA GLU A 283 -35.30 -13.56 7.50
C GLU A 283 -33.82 -13.70 7.09
N VAL A 284 -33.56 -13.62 5.80
CA VAL A 284 -32.24 -13.62 5.22
C VAL A 284 -31.73 -12.17 5.08
N PRO A 285 -30.56 -11.82 5.63
CA PRO A 285 -29.98 -10.51 5.40
C PRO A 285 -29.52 -10.34 3.95
N ALA A 286 -29.55 -9.12 3.45
CA ALA A 286 -28.77 -8.81 2.26
C ALA A 286 -27.28 -8.78 2.66
N VAL A 287 -26.49 -9.64 2.04
CA VAL A 287 -25.06 -9.72 2.26
C VAL A 287 -24.35 -8.73 1.35
N LEU A 288 -23.39 -7.99 1.90
CA LEU A 288 -22.58 -7.00 1.19
C LEU A 288 -21.14 -7.50 1.15
N GLY A 289 -20.59 -7.62 -0.05
CA GLY A 289 -19.16 -7.74 -0.23
C GLY A 289 -18.47 -6.45 0.24
N LEU A 290 -17.36 -6.56 0.94
CA LEU A 290 -16.64 -5.39 1.44
C LEU A 290 -15.24 -5.33 0.85
N GLU A 291 -15.00 -4.31 0.02
CA GLU A 291 -13.66 -3.94 -0.42
C GLU A 291 -12.92 -3.27 0.74
N ARG A 292 -11.80 -3.85 1.14
CA ARG A 292 -11.02 -3.38 2.28
C ARG A 292 -10.16 -2.17 1.91
N TRP A 293 -10.39 -1.09 2.62
CA TRP A 293 -9.63 0.16 2.53
C TRP A 293 -8.96 0.52 3.85
N ASP A 294 -8.98 -0.38 4.81
CA ASP A 294 -8.31 -0.17 6.09
C ASP A 294 -6.78 -0.21 5.96
N ARG A 295 -6.13 0.40 6.92
CA ARG A 295 -4.68 0.58 6.96
C ARG A 295 -3.94 -0.75 7.00
N THR A 296 -4.42 -1.69 7.79
CA THR A 296 -3.79 -3.00 7.99
C THR A 296 -3.83 -3.87 6.73
N TYR A 297 -4.72 -3.55 5.79
CA TYR A 297 -4.82 -4.22 4.49
C TYR A 297 -4.01 -3.53 3.39
N LEU A 298 -4.12 -2.19 3.28
CA LEU A 298 -3.52 -1.46 2.17
C LEU A 298 -2.00 -1.31 2.29
N LEU A 299 -1.48 -1.02 3.50
CA LEU A 299 -0.05 -0.76 3.69
C LEU A 299 0.83 -1.96 3.32
N PRO A 300 0.59 -3.19 3.82
CA PRO A 300 1.42 -4.34 3.46
C PRO A 300 1.38 -4.69 1.97
N ARG A 301 0.26 -4.47 1.30
CA ARG A 301 0.13 -4.70 -0.16
C ARG A 301 1.02 -3.76 -0.98
N GLY A 302 1.30 -2.56 -0.47
CA GLY A 302 2.23 -1.61 -1.05
C GLY A 302 3.69 -1.80 -0.57
N GLY A 303 3.97 -2.80 0.29
CA GLY A 303 5.27 -2.99 0.91
C GLY A 303 5.58 -1.94 1.99
N ALA A 304 4.58 -1.21 2.46
CA ALA A 304 4.75 -0.19 3.49
C ALA A 304 4.86 -0.80 4.90
N ASP A 305 5.66 -0.14 5.74
CA ASP A 305 5.87 -0.57 7.13
C ASP A 305 4.84 0.09 8.06
N GLY A 306 3.97 -0.72 8.65
CA GLY A 306 2.93 -0.25 9.58
C GLY A 306 3.48 0.50 10.82
N ARG A 307 4.74 0.27 11.21
CA ARG A 307 5.42 0.98 12.32
C ARG A 307 5.59 2.47 12.03
N LEU A 308 5.67 2.86 10.75
CA LEU A 308 5.84 4.24 10.31
C LEU A 308 4.54 5.06 10.42
N GLY A 309 3.41 4.42 10.59
CA GLY A 309 2.11 5.07 10.62
C GLY A 309 1.87 6.09 11.74
N ARG A 310 2.75 6.13 12.74
CA ARG A 310 2.74 7.16 13.81
C ARG A 310 3.89 8.14 13.70
N ARG A 311 4.76 7.98 12.70
CA ARG A 311 5.93 8.84 12.50
C ARG A 311 5.52 10.14 11.83
N ARG A 312 6.09 11.23 12.34
CA ARG A 312 5.88 12.60 11.88
C ARG A 312 7.17 13.13 11.28
N VAL A 313 7.12 13.53 10.02
CA VAL A 313 8.28 14.05 9.30
C VAL A 313 8.04 15.49 8.87
N LEU A 314 8.99 16.36 9.17
CA LEU A 314 9.07 17.70 8.61
C LEU A 314 9.89 17.63 7.32
N LEU A 315 9.34 18.10 6.21
CA LEU A 315 10.03 18.23 4.94
C LEU A 315 10.14 19.71 4.55
N VAL A 316 11.36 20.20 4.49
CA VAL A 316 11.69 21.56 4.06
C VAL A 316 12.23 21.50 2.64
N GLY A 317 11.58 22.22 1.73
CA GLY A 317 11.83 22.17 0.30
C GLY A 317 10.92 21.15 -0.40
N CYS A 318 9.92 21.64 -1.13
CA CYS A 318 8.97 20.83 -1.93
C CYS A 318 9.27 20.93 -3.44
N GLY A 319 10.54 21.07 -3.80
CA GLY A 319 11.01 21.12 -5.19
C GLY A 319 11.04 19.74 -5.86
N ALA A 320 11.83 19.61 -6.92
CA ALA A 320 11.97 18.36 -7.68
C ALA A 320 12.38 17.17 -6.80
N LEU A 321 13.34 17.35 -5.92
CA LEU A 321 13.85 16.31 -5.02
C LEU A 321 12.88 16.07 -3.84
N GLY A 322 12.51 17.14 -3.11
CA GLY A 322 11.64 17.03 -1.95
C GLY A 322 10.24 16.53 -2.30
N GLY A 323 9.67 16.94 -3.44
CA GLY A 323 8.39 16.41 -3.91
C GLY A 323 8.40 14.90 -4.17
N GLN A 324 9.46 14.39 -4.81
CA GLN A 324 9.67 12.95 -4.99
C GLN A 324 9.79 12.23 -3.65
N LEU A 325 10.60 12.77 -2.74
CA LEU A 325 10.82 12.19 -1.42
C LEU A 325 9.54 12.16 -0.58
N ALA A 326 8.70 13.19 -0.65
CA ALA A 326 7.40 13.20 0.02
C ALA A 326 6.51 12.04 -0.43
N VAL A 327 6.45 11.77 -1.74
CA VAL A 327 5.69 10.64 -2.30
C VAL A 327 6.26 9.31 -1.82
N LEU A 328 7.58 9.14 -1.82
CA LEU A 328 8.23 7.90 -1.38
C LEU A 328 8.01 7.63 0.12
N LEU A 329 8.11 8.65 0.97
CA LEU A 329 7.84 8.52 2.41
C LEU A 329 6.37 8.17 2.69
N ALA A 330 5.45 8.83 1.99
CA ALA A 330 4.02 8.54 2.08
C ALA A 330 3.69 7.11 1.65
N ALA A 331 4.19 6.69 0.49
CA ALA A 331 4.02 5.33 -0.04
C ALA A 331 4.63 4.26 0.88
N SER A 332 5.69 4.59 1.62
CA SER A 332 6.34 3.70 2.59
C SER A 332 5.59 3.60 3.93
N GLY A 333 4.52 4.36 4.12
CA GLY A 333 3.65 4.25 5.30
C GLY A 333 3.88 5.30 6.40
N VAL A 334 4.67 6.34 6.16
CA VAL A 334 4.80 7.49 7.10
C VAL A 334 3.43 8.09 7.32
N GLY A 335 3.06 8.27 8.60
CA GLY A 335 1.70 8.69 8.96
C GLY A 335 1.43 10.17 8.85
N SER A 336 2.44 11.03 9.02
CA SER A 336 2.25 12.48 8.96
C SER A 336 3.43 13.19 8.30
N LEU A 337 3.13 14.11 7.39
CA LEU A 337 4.09 14.99 6.74
C LEU A 337 3.71 16.46 6.98
N THR A 338 4.67 17.26 7.42
CA THR A 338 4.56 18.73 7.39
C THR A 338 5.49 19.24 6.30
N LEU A 339 4.93 19.93 5.31
CA LEU A 339 5.61 20.42 4.12
C LEU A 339 5.85 21.92 4.27
N VAL A 340 7.10 22.36 4.12
CA VAL A 340 7.46 23.79 4.21
C VAL A 340 8.18 24.21 2.93
N ASP A 341 7.63 25.15 2.19
CA ASP A 341 8.23 25.71 0.97
C ASP A 341 7.58 27.07 0.67
N PRO A 342 8.36 28.18 0.50
CA PRO A 342 7.80 29.49 0.21
C PRO A 342 7.37 29.67 -1.24
N ASP A 343 7.83 28.82 -2.14
CA ASP A 343 7.70 29.00 -3.58
C ASP A 343 6.36 28.56 -4.14
N ARG A 344 6.07 29.13 -5.32
CA ARG A 344 4.99 28.65 -6.20
C ARG A 344 5.56 27.76 -7.31
N LEU A 345 4.77 26.77 -7.74
CA LEU A 345 5.12 25.93 -8.86
C LEU A 345 5.05 26.74 -10.16
N SER A 346 6.15 26.82 -10.90
CA SER A 346 6.19 27.44 -12.23
C SER A 346 6.03 26.39 -13.35
N ASN A 347 5.70 26.85 -14.56
CA ASN A 347 5.67 25.97 -15.73
C ASN A 347 7.05 25.34 -16.02
N ASP A 348 8.15 26.03 -15.69
CA ASP A 348 9.52 25.55 -15.89
C ASP A 348 9.88 24.36 -15.01
N ASN A 349 9.09 24.12 -13.95
CA ASN A 349 9.27 22.98 -13.08
C ASN A 349 8.62 21.69 -13.60
N THR A 350 7.71 21.77 -14.59
CA THR A 350 6.80 20.68 -14.98
C THR A 350 7.51 19.37 -15.29
N PHE A 351 8.65 19.40 -15.98
CA PHE A 351 9.36 18.19 -16.40
C PHE A 351 10.33 17.61 -15.35
N ARG A 352 10.54 18.30 -14.23
CA ARG A 352 11.40 17.82 -13.14
C ARG A 352 10.70 17.70 -11.80
N HIS A 353 9.47 18.22 -11.68
CA HIS A 353 8.67 18.16 -10.46
C HIS A 353 7.68 16.98 -10.51
N VAL A 354 7.36 16.39 -9.35
CA VAL A 354 6.39 15.30 -9.23
C VAL A 354 4.97 15.74 -9.60
N LEU A 355 4.66 17.02 -9.43
CA LEU A 355 3.39 17.63 -9.84
C LEU A 355 3.46 18.10 -11.29
N GLY A 356 2.38 17.87 -12.04
CA GLY A 356 2.25 18.29 -13.42
C GLY A 356 1.80 19.75 -13.59
N ARG A 357 1.62 20.17 -14.84
CA ARG A 357 1.20 21.52 -15.25
C ARG A 357 -0.08 22.00 -14.59
N SER A 358 -1.01 21.12 -14.26
CA SER A 358 -2.29 21.47 -13.60
C SER A 358 -2.10 22.13 -12.23
N ALA A 359 -0.92 21.99 -11.60
CA ALA A 359 -0.59 22.59 -10.33
C ALA A 359 0.18 23.93 -10.48
N ALA A 360 0.54 24.35 -11.70
CA ALA A 360 1.28 25.60 -11.93
C ALA A 360 0.55 26.82 -11.35
N GLY A 361 1.29 27.74 -10.75
CA GLY A 361 0.78 28.93 -10.05
C GLY A 361 0.37 28.69 -8.60
N ARG A 362 0.20 27.45 -8.14
CA ARG A 362 -0.13 27.13 -6.75
C ARG A 362 1.13 27.12 -5.86
N PRO A 363 1.02 27.45 -4.55
CA PRO A 363 2.11 27.22 -3.60
C PRO A 363 2.53 25.75 -3.64
N LYS A 364 3.85 25.46 -3.72
CA LYS A 364 4.37 24.09 -3.86
C LYS A 364 3.92 23.18 -2.71
N ALA A 365 4.03 23.66 -1.46
CA ALA A 365 3.65 22.88 -0.28
C ALA A 365 2.15 22.53 -0.28
N GLU A 366 1.27 23.48 -0.63
CA GLU A 366 -0.18 23.25 -0.67
C GLU A 366 -0.60 22.32 -1.83
N ALA A 367 0.02 22.50 -3.01
CA ALA A 367 -0.25 21.66 -4.16
C ALA A 367 0.18 20.22 -3.92
N LEU A 368 1.35 20.03 -3.29
CA LEU A 368 1.87 18.71 -2.93
C LEU A 368 1.02 18.05 -1.85
N LYS A 369 0.59 18.80 -0.81
CA LYS A 369 -0.37 18.32 0.18
C LYS A 369 -1.62 17.76 -0.48
N HIS A 370 -2.23 18.53 -1.36
CA HIS A 370 -3.45 18.13 -2.05
C HIS A 370 -3.27 16.83 -2.84
N ASP A 371 -2.18 16.67 -3.58
CA ASP A 371 -1.87 15.47 -4.35
C ASP A 371 -1.65 14.25 -3.45
N LEU A 372 -0.87 14.41 -2.38
CA LEU A 372 -0.59 13.34 -1.42
C LEU A 372 -1.84 12.85 -0.70
N GLU A 373 -2.71 13.75 -0.24
CA GLU A 373 -3.98 13.41 0.42
C GLU A 373 -4.95 12.68 -0.52
N GLN A 374 -4.85 12.91 -1.83
CA GLN A 374 -5.65 12.16 -2.80
C GLN A 374 -5.11 10.75 -3.07
N ARG A 375 -3.80 10.57 -3.03
CA ARG A 375 -3.15 9.27 -3.29
C ARG A 375 -3.16 8.36 -2.07
N PHE A 376 -2.94 8.91 -0.87
CA PHE A 376 -2.68 8.16 0.35
C PHE A 376 -3.75 8.43 1.42
N PRO A 377 -4.75 7.57 1.55
CA PRO A 377 -5.94 7.86 2.36
C PRO A 377 -5.70 8.01 3.87
N TYR A 378 -4.55 7.56 4.37
CA TYR A 378 -4.22 7.56 5.81
C TYR A 378 -3.07 8.49 6.17
N LEU A 379 -2.60 9.26 5.21
CA LEU A 379 -1.57 10.25 5.41
C LEU A 379 -2.19 11.56 5.89
N GLU A 380 -1.65 12.10 6.98
CA GLU A 380 -1.97 13.44 7.44
C GLU A 380 -0.93 14.41 6.89
N VAL A 381 -1.37 15.43 6.15
CA VAL A 381 -0.46 16.40 5.55
C VAL A 381 -0.79 17.81 6.02
N SER A 382 0.21 18.51 6.56
CA SER A 382 0.18 19.95 6.81
C SER A 382 1.06 20.67 5.80
N ALA A 383 0.66 21.85 5.36
CA ALA A 383 1.44 22.68 4.44
C ALA A 383 1.62 24.08 5.01
N VAL A 384 2.85 24.57 4.95
CA VAL A 384 3.28 25.89 5.40
C VAL A 384 3.97 26.56 4.22
N ALA A 385 3.28 27.49 3.55
CA ALA A 385 3.75 28.15 2.32
C ALA A 385 4.53 29.43 2.65
N GLU A 386 5.59 29.27 3.45
CA GLU A 386 6.47 30.38 3.87
C GLU A 386 7.93 29.95 4.06
N ASP A 387 8.82 30.90 4.25
CA ASP A 387 10.22 30.64 4.57
C ASP A 387 10.33 29.87 5.89
N VAL A 388 11.14 28.82 5.92
CA VAL A 388 11.28 27.94 7.09
C VAL A 388 11.81 28.68 8.34
N ARG A 389 12.65 29.71 8.18
CA ARG A 389 13.16 30.52 9.29
C ARG A 389 12.00 31.24 9.98
N ARG A 390 11.12 31.86 9.19
CA ARG A 390 9.89 32.49 9.72
C ARG A 390 8.97 31.49 10.36
N ALA A 391 8.72 30.36 9.70
CA ALA A 391 7.88 29.30 10.25
C ALA A 391 8.35 28.79 11.61
N LEU A 392 9.68 28.75 11.83
CA LEU A 392 10.28 28.38 13.11
C LEU A 392 10.22 29.53 14.13
N ASP A 393 10.53 30.76 13.72
CA ASP A 393 10.60 31.95 14.59
C ASP A 393 9.18 32.37 15.07
N ASP A 394 8.18 32.29 14.20
CA ASP A 394 6.77 32.59 14.49
C ASP A 394 6.03 31.43 15.18
N GLY A 395 6.67 30.26 15.35
CA GLY A 395 6.11 29.11 16.03
C GLY A 395 5.09 28.32 15.21
N HIS A 396 5.01 28.53 13.90
CA HIS A 396 4.17 27.71 13.01
C HIS A 396 4.71 26.28 12.88
N VAL A 397 6.02 26.10 13.08
CA VAL A 397 6.71 24.81 13.10
C VAL A 397 7.54 24.68 14.37
N HIS A 398 7.39 23.55 15.06
CA HIS A 398 8.17 23.23 16.26
C HIS A 398 8.99 21.97 16.04
N LEU A 399 10.32 22.07 15.99
CA LEU A 399 11.23 20.95 15.68
C LEU A 399 11.03 19.73 16.56
N GLY A 400 10.81 19.90 17.87
CA GLY A 400 10.56 18.81 18.80
C GLY A 400 9.26 18.03 18.56
N GLY A 401 8.44 18.48 17.61
CA GLY A 401 7.19 17.84 17.22
C GLY A 401 7.35 16.69 16.21
N PHE A 402 8.55 16.43 15.70
CA PHE A 402 8.81 15.49 14.61
C PHE A 402 9.76 14.36 15.02
N ASP A 403 9.69 13.24 14.30
CA ASP A 403 10.61 12.12 14.43
C ASP A 403 11.82 12.24 13.50
N LEU A 404 11.69 13.05 12.43
CA LEU A 404 12.74 13.34 11.45
C LEU A 404 12.48 14.71 10.81
N VAL A 405 13.54 15.48 10.58
CA VAL A 405 13.54 16.67 9.70
C VAL A 405 14.28 16.34 8.42
N VAL A 406 13.67 16.62 7.29
CA VAL A 406 14.27 16.44 5.96
C VAL A 406 14.49 17.78 5.30
N LEU A 407 15.70 18.02 4.83
CA LEU A 407 16.13 19.24 4.19
C LEU A 407 16.51 18.93 2.73
N ALA A 408 15.70 19.43 1.80
CA ALA A 408 15.84 19.25 0.35
C ALA A 408 15.65 20.58 -0.39
N THR A 409 16.24 21.65 0.17
CA THR A 409 16.05 23.02 -0.31
C THR A 409 16.89 23.33 -1.54
N GLY A 410 18.06 22.68 -1.66
CA GLY A 410 19.07 23.00 -2.65
C GLY A 410 19.78 24.32 -2.36
N GLU A 411 19.66 24.86 -1.14
CA GLU A 411 20.29 26.08 -0.66
C GLU A 411 21.26 25.75 0.47
N PRO A 412 22.54 25.47 0.18
CA PRO A 412 23.51 25.02 1.19
C PRO A 412 23.66 25.99 2.36
N SER A 413 23.59 27.29 2.12
CA SER A 413 23.72 28.32 3.19
C SER A 413 22.55 28.27 4.17
N LEU A 414 21.33 28.06 3.69
CA LEU A 414 20.16 27.86 4.54
C LEU A 414 20.26 26.53 5.31
N GLU A 415 20.72 25.50 4.65
CA GLU A 415 20.86 24.16 5.27
C GLU A 415 21.96 24.17 6.36
N LEU A 416 23.04 24.95 6.21
CA LEU A 416 24.06 25.17 7.25
C LEU A 416 23.47 25.90 8.46
N GLU A 417 22.68 26.94 8.25
CA GLU A 417 21.98 27.64 9.34
C GLU A 417 21.01 26.70 10.08
N LEU A 418 20.23 25.92 9.36
CA LEU A 418 19.31 24.96 9.95
C LEU A 418 20.04 23.82 10.68
N ASN A 419 21.21 23.36 10.19
CA ASN A 419 22.06 22.41 10.88
C ASN A 419 22.49 22.95 12.25
N GLU A 420 22.88 24.23 12.33
CA GLU A 420 23.26 24.86 13.59
C GLU A 420 22.06 24.97 14.56
N ARG A 421 20.89 25.43 14.09
CA ARG A 421 19.65 25.47 14.88
C ARG A 421 19.24 24.12 15.43
N LEU A 422 19.30 23.06 14.60
CA LEU A 422 19.00 21.69 14.99
C LEU A 422 19.98 21.16 16.05
N ARG A 423 21.27 21.44 15.90
CA ARG A 423 22.30 20.98 16.85
C ARG A 423 22.22 21.69 18.21
N ARG A 424 21.83 22.96 18.23
CA ARG A 424 21.61 23.74 19.47
C ARG A 424 20.34 23.32 20.22
N SER A 425 19.32 22.82 19.54
CA SER A 425 18.05 22.45 20.17
C SER A 425 18.11 21.07 20.84
N PRO A 426 17.95 20.96 22.18
CA PRO A 426 17.95 19.69 22.86
C PRO A 426 16.82 18.73 22.43
N ALA A 427 15.71 19.27 21.94
CA ALA A 427 14.53 18.52 21.52
C ALA A 427 14.51 18.22 20.02
N ALA A 428 15.52 18.65 19.25
CA ALA A 428 15.55 18.41 17.81
C ALA A 428 15.69 16.91 17.48
N PRO A 429 14.90 16.40 16.53
CA PRO A 429 15.04 15.06 16.01
C PRO A 429 16.28 14.94 15.11
N PRO A 430 16.63 13.72 14.64
CA PRO A 430 17.57 13.55 13.54
C PRO A 430 17.18 14.38 12.32
N ALA A 431 18.19 14.81 11.54
CA ALA A 431 18.01 15.54 10.31
C ALA A 431 18.62 14.81 9.12
N LEU A 432 17.91 14.82 8.00
CA LEU A 432 18.34 14.25 6.73
C LEU A 432 18.51 15.40 5.72
N PHE A 433 19.75 15.64 5.30
CA PHE A 433 20.09 16.56 4.22
C PHE A 433 20.22 15.81 2.92
N THR A 434 19.67 16.33 1.83
CA THR A 434 19.78 15.65 0.55
C THR A 434 19.89 16.65 -0.61
N TRP A 435 20.81 16.38 -1.54
CA TRP A 435 21.09 17.26 -2.66
C TRP A 435 21.55 16.51 -3.91
N LEU A 436 21.47 17.20 -5.04
CA LEU A 436 21.85 16.71 -6.36
C LEU A 436 23.11 17.39 -6.86
N GLU A 437 23.93 16.65 -7.59
CA GLU A 437 25.02 17.18 -8.37
C GLU A 437 24.55 17.59 -9.78
N PRO A 438 25.18 18.58 -10.42
CA PRO A 438 24.79 19.05 -11.74
C PRO A 438 24.96 17.95 -12.82
N LEU A 439 24.11 18.02 -13.86
CA LEU A 439 24.16 17.15 -15.04
C LEU A 439 24.15 15.65 -14.72
N GLY A 440 23.51 15.28 -13.60
CA GLY A 440 23.34 13.88 -13.20
C GLY A 440 24.63 13.18 -12.77
N VAL A 441 25.70 13.90 -12.44
CA VAL A 441 26.96 13.31 -12.00
C VAL A 441 26.85 12.57 -10.68
N GLY A 442 25.84 12.87 -9.85
CA GLY A 442 25.49 12.11 -8.66
C GLY A 442 24.48 12.79 -7.74
N GLY A 443 24.30 12.19 -6.58
CA GLY A 443 23.46 12.74 -5.53
C GLY A 443 23.79 12.12 -4.17
N HIS A 444 23.37 12.78 -3.12
CA HIS A 444 23.79 12.52 -1.75
C HIS A 444 22.62 12.58 -0.78
N ALA A 445 22.74 11.82 0.29
CA ALA A 445 21.88 11.92 1.46
C ALA A 445 22.76 11.79 2.73
N LEU A 446 22.62 12.72 3.66
CA LEU A 446 23.32 12.75 4.93
C LEU A 446 22.32 12.74 6.08
N LEU A 447 22.33 11.69 6.87
CA LEU A 447 21.61 11.62 8.13
C LEU A 447 22.52 12.10 9.26
N THR A 448 22.03 13.04 10.06
CA THR A 448 22.71 13.54 11.26
C THR A 448 21.78 13.53 12.46
N GLY A 449 22.34 13.27 13.63
CA GLY A 449 21.67 13.37 14.93
C GLY A 449 22.65 13.91 15.95
N ARG A 450 22.54 13.46 17.20
CA ARG A 450 23.46 13.87 18.28
C ARG A 450 24.83 13.21 18.23
N GLY A 451 25.05 12.23 17.33
CA GLY A 451 26.30 11.55 17.14
C GLY A 451 27.38 12.41 16.48
N GLU A 452 28.53 11.78 16.19
CA GLU A 452 29.67 12.42 15.55
C GLU A 452 29.39 12.77 14.09
N GLY A 453 29.91 13.92 13.67
CA GLY A 453 29.74 14.47 12.32
C GLY A 453 28.38 15.17 12.14
N CYS A 454 28.37 16.31 11.49
CA CYS A 454 27.16 17.06 11.13
C CYS A 454 27.30 17.59 9.70
N PHE A 455 26.27 18.28 9.20
CA PHE A 455 26.29 18.81 7.82
C PHE A 455 27.45 19.80 7.61
N GLU A 456 27.74 20.65 8.60
CA GLU A 456 28.89 21.59 8.57
C GLU A 456 30.23 20.87 8.37
N CYS A 457 30.38 19.65 8.86
CA CYS A 457 31.61 18.87 8.67
C CYS A 457 31.96 18.59 7.22
N LEU A 458 31.00 18.67 6.32
CA LEU A 458 31.23 18.47 4.88
C LEU A 458 31.86 19.68 4.20
N PHE A 459 31.89 20.85 4.86
CA PHE A 459 32.35 22.09 4.24
C PHE A 459 33.73 22.47 4.78
N ASN A 460 34.66 22.67 3.85
CA ASN A 460 35.98 23.22 4.17
C ASN A 460 35.96 24.75 4.09
N PRO A 461 36.71 25.42 4.98
CA PRO A 461 37.00 26.85 4.78
C PRO A 461 37.77 27.02 3.47
N PRO A 462 37.61 28.18 2.82
CA PRO A 462 38.36 28.49 1.61
C PRO A 462 39.84 28.68 1.92
N ASP A 463 40.70 28.35 0.93
CA ASP A 463 42.13 28.63 1.02
C ASP A 463 42.44 30.12 0.98
N HIS A 464 41.49 30.95 0.52
CA HIS A 464 41.52 32.41 0.46
C HIS A 464 40.26 32.97 1.09
N GLU A 465 40.36 34.10 1.83
CA GLU A 465 39.26 34.74 2.57
C GLU A 465 38.01 35.07 1.72
N GLU A 466 38.18 35.31 0.42
CA GLU A 466 37.09 35.65 -0.50
C GLU A 466 36.44 34.43 -1.21
N ALA A 467 36.98 33.22 -1.03
CA ALA A 467 36.45 32.05 -1.71
C ALA A 467 35.28 31.44 -0.91
N PRO A 468 34.23 30.95 -1.57
CA PRO A 468 33.14 30.29 -0.88
C PRO A 468 33.58 28.93 -0.32
N LEU A 469 32.90 28.49 0.75
CA LEU A 469 33.02 27.11 1.27
C LEU A 469 32.78 26.11 0.17
N PHE A 470 33.51 24.99 0.16
CA PHE A 470 33.25 23.90 -0.76
C PHE A 470 32.87 22.61 -0.03
N ASN A 471 31.93 21.84 -0.64
CA ASN A 471 31.45 20.61 -0.08
C ASN A 471 32.41 19.45 -0.44
N ARG A 472 33.08 18.86 0.55
CA ARG A 472 33.98 17.70 0.37
C ARG A 472 33.31 16.45 -0.14
N ALA A 473 31.99 16.35 0.01
CA ALA A 473 31.22 15.22 -0.51
C ALA A 473 30.93 15.36 -2.01
N SER A 474 31.14 16.54 -2.60
CA SER A 474 30.83 16.81 -3.99
C SER A 474 31.71 16.03 -4.98
N PHE A 475 31.10 15.50 -6.02
CA PHE A 475 31.78 14.89 -7.18
C PHE A 475 32.25 15.91 -8.18
N ALA A 476 31.66 17.09 -8.19
CA ALA A 476 32.11 18.22 -8.97
C ALA A 476 33.29 18.92 -8.27
N ALA A 477 34.36 19.23 -8.98
CA ALA A 477 35.49 19.99 -8.42
C ALA A 477 35.05 21.42 -8.04
N PRO A 478 35.63 22.00 -6.99
CA PRO A 478 35.29 23.36 -6.55
C PRO A 478 35.65 24.43 -7.59
N GLY A 479 35.12 25.63 -7.38
CA GLY A 479 35.43 26.83 -8.22
C GLY A 479 34.76 26.82 -9.59
N GLN A 480 33.74 26.00 -9.83
CA GLN A 480 33.01 25.93 -11.09
C GLN A 480 31.59 26.47 -10.94
N ARG A 481 31.04 27.04 -11.99
CA ARG A 481 29.67 27.55 -12.05
C ARG A 481 28.82 26.69 -12.96
N PHE A 482 27.88 25.95 -12.39
CA PHE A 482 27.03 24.99 -13.10
C PHE A 482 25.69 25.56 -13.55
N THR A 483 25.36 26.76 -13.07
CA THR A 483 24.07 27.41 -13.35
C THR A 483 23.98 27.77 -14.83
N ARG A 484 22.89 27.43 -15.49
CA ARG A 484 22.51 27.87 -16.83
C ARG A 484 21.42 28.92 -16.73
N ASP A 485 21.45 29.90 -17.60
CA ASP A 485 20.41 30.91 -17.74
C ASP A 485 19.84 30.82 -19.16
N LEU A 486 18.56 30.48 -19.28
CA LEU A 486 17.86 30.37 -20.56
C LEU A 486 16.89 31.52 -20.83
N ALA A 487 16.59 32.37 -19.84
CA ALA A 487 15.54 33.37 -19.93
C ALA A 487 15.89 34.74 -19.29
N GLY A 488 17.17 35.02 -19.03
CA GLY A 488 17.60 36.26 -18.34
C GLY A 488 17.40 36.21 -16.82
N CYS A 489 17.32 37.36 -16.16
CA CYS A 489 17.22 37.45 -14.71
C CYS A 489 15.99 36.65 -14.20
N GLY A 490 16.22 35.57 -13.45
CA GLY A 490 15.21 34.68 -12.89
C GLY A 490 15.07 33.34 -13.61
N GLY A 491 15.73 33.11 -14.75
CA GLY A 491 15.74 31.84 -15.47
C GLY A 491 16.91 30.93 -15.16
N ALA A 492 17.70 31.25 -14.13
CA ALA A 492 18.89 30.49 -13.76
C ALA A 492 18.53 29.17 -13.06
N PHE A 493 19.10 28.07 -13.51
CA PHE A 493 18.87 26.74 -12.91
C PHE A 493 20.12 25.86 -13.00
N THR A 494 20.27 24.94 -12.05
CA THR A 494 21.25 23.87 -12.14
C THR A 494 20.62 22.71 -12.93
N PRO A 495 21.23 22.25 -14.06
CA PRO A 495 20.66 21.20 -14.87
C PRO A 495 20.79 19.83 -14.20
N PHE A 496 19.69 19.13 -14.05
CA PHE A 496 19.56 17.72 -13.67
C PHE A 496 18.25 17.16 -14.21
N SER A 497 18.17 15.86 -14.37
CA SER A 497 16.98 15.18 -14.89
C SER A 497 16.00 14.80 -13.77
N PHE A 498 14.76 14.49 -14.15
CA PHE A 498 13.77 13.87 -13.27
C PHE A 498 14.27 12.55 -12.67
N LEU A 499 15.01 11.75 -13.46
CA LEU A 499 15.56 10.48 -13.02
C LEU A 499 16.65 10.65 -11.96
N ASP A 500 17.50 11.69 -12.08
CA ASP A 500 18.51 11.99 -11.06
C ASP A 500 17.86 12.37 -9.74
N ALA A 501 16.79 13.19 -9.80
CA ALA A 501 16.00 13.55 -8.64
C ALA A 501 15.32 12.31 -8.01
N ALA A 502 14.73 11.44 -8.81
CA ALA A 502 14.08 10.22 -8.34
C ALA A 502 15.06 9.25 -7.66
N ARG A 503 16.25 9.07 -8.24
CA ARG A 503 17.29 8.21 -7.67
C ARG A 503 17.83 8.75 -6.36
N THR A 504 18.05 10.07 -6.27
CA THR A 504 18.49 10.70 -5.02
C THR A 504 17.41 10.67 -3.95
N ALA A 505 16.14 10.89 -4.34
CA ALA A 505 15.00 10.78 -3.43
C ALA A 505 14.85 9.34 -2.90
N GLU A 506 15.06 8.32 -3.72
CA GLU A 506 15.05 6.90 -3.31
C GLU A 506 16.14 6.62 -2.29
N LEU A 507 17.38 7.06 -2.56
CA LEU A 507 18.50 6.94 -1.63
C LEU A 507 18.18 7.60 -0.28
N ALA A 508 17.69 8.84 -0.32
CA ALA A 508 17.30 9.60 0.87
C ALA A 508 16.13 8.95 1.63
N ALA A 509 15.12 8.44 0.90
CA ALA A 509 13.99 7.74 1.50
C ALA A 509 14.44 6.51 2.29
N ARG A 510 15.30 5.66 1.72
CA ARG A 510 15.83 4.49 2.43
C ARG A 510 16.54 4.87 3.73
N LEU A 511 17.37 5.91 3.69
CA LEU A 511 18.08 6.39 4.88
C LEU A 511 17.10 6.98 5.92
N ALA A 512 16.08 7.71 5.48
CA ALA A 512 15.00 8.21 6.33
C ALA A 512 14.24 7.08 7.02
N LEU A 513 13.85 6.04 6.28
CA LEU A 513 13.13 4.88 6.81
C LEU A 513 13.97 4.09 7.82
N GLN A 514 15.27 3.92 7.56
CA GLN A 514 16.20 3.32 8.53
C GLN A 514 16.24 4.13 9.83
N SER A 515 16.32 5.45 9.76
CA SER A 515 16.27 6.33 10.92
C SER A 515 14.95 6.19 11.69
N LEU A 516 13.81 6.29 11.01
CA LEU A 516 12.48 6.24 11.60
C LEU A 516 12.14 4.89 12.22
N THR A 517 12.75 3.80 11.74
CA THR A 517 12.58 2.45 12.30
C THR A 517 13.64 2.07 13.33
N GLY A 518 14.63 2.96 13.56
CA GLY A 518 15.73 2.69 14.50
C GLY A 518 16.80 1.71 13.97
N ALA A 519 16.84 1.49 12.66
CA ALA A 519 17.79 0.57 12.03
C ALA A 519 19.15 1.21 11.69
N THR A 520 19.29 2.53 11.80
CA THR A 520 20.54 3.23 11.52
C THR A 520 21.39 3.36 12.78
N PRO A 521 22.63 2.89 12.77
CA PRO A 521 23.52 2.91 13.95
C PRO A 521 24.19 4.27 14.23
N GLY A 522 23.73 5.37 13.62
CA GLY A 522 24.32 6.70 13.82
C GLY A 522 24.28 7.60 12.59
N ASN A 523 25.07 8.68 12.62
CA ASN A 523 25.17 9.61 11.50
C ASN A 523 25.82 8.94 10.30
N ARG A 524 25.29 9.22 9.07
CA ARG A 524 25.72 8.53 7.86
C ARG A 524 25.55 9.40 6.61
N LEU A 525 26.59 9.44 5.80
CA LEU A 525 26.57 9.99 4.45
C LEU A 525 26.51 8.83 3.44
N VAL A 526 25.55 8.86 2.54
CA VAL A 526 25.46 7.94 1.41
C VAL A 526 25.40 8.73 0.11
N SER A 527 26.04 8.20 -0.93
CA SER A 527 26.14 8.87 -2.23
C SER A 527 25.94 7.85 -3.36
N TRP A 528 25.44 8.33 -4.50
CA TRP A 528 25.42 7.55 -5.72
C TRP A 528 26.13 8.35 -6.84
N ARG A 529 26.81 7.64 -7.74
CA ARG A 529 27.43 8.22 -8.94
C ARG A 529 26.60 7.96 -10.18
N GLY A 530 26.47 8.97 -11.02
CA GLY A 530 25.86 8.88 -12.33
C GLY A 530 26.87 8.70 -13.46
N ASP A 531 26.46 8.95 -14.70
CA ASP A 531 27.36 9.00 -15.85
C ASP A 531 27.99 10.41 -15.93
N PRO A 532 29.32 10.54 -15.94
CA PRO A 532 29.99 11.84 -16.01
C PRO A 532 30.04 12.41 -17.44
N GLY A 533 29.60 11.67 -18.48
CA GLY A 533 29.78 12.04 -19.88
C GLY A 533 29.24 13.43 -20.23
N ALA A 534 28.01 13.74 -19.82
CA ALA A 534 27.40 15.06 -20.04
C ALA A 534 28.11 16.18 -19.26
N PHE A 535 28.59 15.87 -18.04
CA PHE A 535 29.31 16.80 -17.20
C PHE A 535 30.68 17.16 -17.78
N LEU A 536 31.47 16.16 -18.16
CA LEU A 536 32.78 16.34 -18.80
C LEU A 536 32.66 16.97 -20.19
N GLY A 537 31.65 16.54 -20.98
CA GLY A 537 31.36 17.13 -22.30
C GLY A 537 30.98 18.61 -22.25
N ALA A 538 30.44 19.09 -21.11
CA ALA A 538 30.20 20.50 -20.86
C ALA A 538 31.45 21.28 -20.39
N GLY A 539 32.62 20.64 -20.30
CA GLY A 539 33.89 21.24 -19.93
C GLY A 539 34.11 21.34 -18.40
N PHE A 540 33.28 20.67 -17.59
CA PHE A 540 33.42 20.66 -16.14
C PHE A 540 34.43 19.59 -15.67
N ARG A 541 34.97 19.80 -14.47
CA ARG A 541 35.99 18.94 -13.87
C ARG A 541 35.41 18.20 -12.65
N LEU A 542 35.73 16.92 -12.55
CA LEU A 542 35.40 16.08 -11.40
C LEU A 542 36.38 16.33 -10.24
N SER A 543 35.90 16.17 -9.01
CA SER A 543 36.70 16.18 -7.80
C SER A 543 37.44 14.84 -7.61
N GLU A 544 38.41 14.79 -6.68
CA GLU A 544 39.08 13.54 -6.27
C GLU A 544 38.08 12.52 -5.71
N ARG A 545 37.00 12.96 -5.06
CA ARG A 545 35.97 12.08 -4.52
C ARG A 545 35.27 11.25 -5.60
N TRP A 546 35.24 11.71 -6.83
CA TRP A 546 34.72 10.90 -7.94
C TRP A 546 35.46 9.56 -8.11
N GLY A 547 36.78 9.54 -7.84
CA GLY A 547 37.61 8.33 -7.89
C GLY A 547 37.41 7.38 -6.71
N THR A 548 36.62 7.75 -5.69
CA THR A 548 36.39 6.91 -4.51
C THR A 548 35.74 5.57 -4.91
N PRO A 549 36.25 4.42 -4.42
CA PRO A 549 35.61 3.12 -4.69
C PRO A 549 34.20 3.06 -4.12
N PRO A 550 33.33 2.13 -4.59
CA PRO A 550 31.91 2.07 -4.18
C PRO A 550 31.70 1.98 -2.68
N GLU A 551 32.58 1.32 -1.95
CA GLU A 551 32.54 1.18 -0.49
C GLU A 551 32.69 2.52 0.24
N GLY A 552 33.48 3.43 -0.32
CA GLY A 552 33.70 4.79 0.21
C GLY A 552 32.60 5.78 -0.12
N LEU A 553 31.55 5.35 -0.86
CA LEU A 553 30.36 6.18 -1.10
C LEU A 553 29.39 6.17 0.09
N SER A 554 29.63 5.32 1.10
CA SER A 554 28.86 5.28 2.34
C SER A 554 29.83 5.45 3.52
N LEU A 555 29.73 6.60 4.23
CA LEU A 555 30.61 6.97 5.33
C LEU A 555 29.82 7.08 6.64
N GLY A 556 30.35 6.53 7.72
CA GLY A 556 29.86 6.76 9.07
C GLY A 556 30.23 8.17 9.58
N GLY A 557 29.59 8.61 10.66
CA GLY A 557 29.79 9.96 11.21
C GLY A 557 31.22 10.28 11.57
N CYS A 558 31.98 9.33 12.13
CA CYS A 558 33.39 9.49 12.48
C CYS A 558 34.29 9.68 11.24
N GLU A 559 33.91 9.11 10.08
CA GLU A 559 34.72 9.17 8.86
C GLU A 559 34.63 10.51 8.14
N PHE A 560 33.48 11.18 8.20
CA PHE A 560 33.31 12.52 7.59
C PHE A 560 33.40 13.67 8.61
N ARG A 561 33.49 13.37 9.91
CA ARG A 561 33.64 14.36 10.95
C ARG A 561 34.88 15.21 10.71
N ARG A 562 34.77 16.49 11.02
CA ARG A 562 35.86 17.45 11.07
C ARG A 562 36.11 17.84 12.54
N PRO A 563 37.34 17.59 13.11
CA PRO A 563 37.63 17.86 14.52
C PRO A 563 37.47 19.33 14.90
N ASP A 564 37.76 20.24 13.98
CA ASP A 564 37.68 21.70 14.10
C ASP A 564 36.32 22.27 13.68
N CYS A 565 35.29 21.41 13.47
CA CYS A 565 33.96 21.85 13.06
C CYS A 565 33.39 22.85 14.10
N PRO A 566 32.97 24.07 13.68
CA PRO A 566 32.43 25.06 14.59
C PRO A 566 31.11 24.68 15.24
N VAL A 567 30.38 23.72 14.67
CA VAL A 567 29.06 23.30 15.14
C VAL A 567 29.10 22.04 16.02
N CYS A 568 29.96 21.05 15.71
CA CYS A 568 30.02 19.77 16.46
C CYS A 568 31.44 19.38 16.91
N GLY A 569 32.45 20.21 16.68
CA GLY A 569 33.81 20.02 17.17
C GLY A 569 33.96 20.31 18.68
N ALA A 570 35.11 19.95 19.25
CA ALA A 570 35.38 20.13 20.68
C ALA A 570 35.31 21.61 21.18
N ALA A 571 35.44 22.58 20.28
CA ALA A 571 35.30 24.01 20.58
C ALA A 571 33.84 24.52 20.61
N GLY A 572 32.87 23.75 20.07
CA GLY A 572 31.46 24.15 20.00
C GLY A 572 30.57 23.68 21.17
N GLY A 573 31.13 22.97 22.14
CA GLY A 573 30.41 22.39 23.27
C GLY A 573 30.28 23.26 24.54
N GLY A 574 30.58 24.55 24.47
CA GLY A 574 30.58 25.44 25.63
C GLY A 574 29.92 26.77 25.34
N SER A 575 28.63 26.89 25.41
CA SER A 575 27.88 28.09 25.85
C SER A 575 26.39 27.71 26.03
#